data_d04d715168ad2567dfd6e997da1a4673
#
_entry.id   d04d715168ad2567dfd6e997da1a4673
#
_cell.length_a   1.000
_cell.length_b   1.000
_cell.length_c   1.000
_cell.angle_alpha   90.00
_cell.angle_beta   90.00
_cell.angle_gamma   90.00
#
_symmetry.space_group_name_H-M   'P 1'
#
loop_
_entity.id
_entity.type
_entity.pdbx_description
1 polymer ?
#
loop_
_entity_poly.entity_id
_entity_poly.type
_entity_poly.pdbx_seq_one_letter_code
_entity_poly.pdbx_strand_id
1 'polypeptide(L)'
;ASQEMTTLVDRYDARTGRFAGDKSGTSRADDPNPFILRDYEQCISCYRCVRVCAEQEGDYAISVMNRGFDTQITTEFGGLLVDSACTFCGQCIQTCPTGALADIKALRAKDVEEPVEKTRSICPYCGVGCAVDIMTKGDRIVGIQPAMDGPANEGALCVKGQFAFDFVHHPDRLKTPFVRNDHGQLVPASWDEALDKAAAGLLATV
;
A
#
# COMPACT_ATOMS: atom_id res chain seq x y z
N ALA A 1 7.14 -7.43 -6.67
CA ALA A 1 7.73 -8.25 -5.60
C ALA A 1 9.22 -7.98 -5.56
N SER A 2 9.81 -7.93 -4.36
CA SER A 2 11.25 -7.80 -4.19
C SER A 2 11.96 -9.02 -4.79
N GLN A 3 12.96 -8.81 -5.64
CA GLN A 3 13.82 -9.86 -6.19
C GLN A 3 15.12 -10.01 -5.36
N GLU A 4 15.18 -9.41 -4.19
CA GLU A 4 16.38 -9.37 -3.34
C GLU A 4 16.96 -10.77 -3.11
N MET A 5 16.12 -11.74 -2.73
CA MET A 5 16.58 -13.10 -2.47
C MET A 5 17.09 -13.82 -3.72
N THR A 6 16.41 -13.69 -4.86
CA THR A 6 16.86 -14.28 -6.11
C THR A 6 18.25 -13.74 -6.49
N THR A 7 18.43 -12.43 -6.40
CA THR A 7 19.73 -11.79 -6.68
C THR A 7 20.84 -12.30 -5.75
N LEU A 8 20.53 -12.53 -4.46
CA LEU A 8 21.51 -13.04 -3.50
C LEU A 8 21.85 -14.52 -3.76
N VAL A 9 20.84 -15.34 -4.05
CA VAL A 9 21.03 -16.77 -4.40
C VAL A 9 21.96 -16.90 -5.61
N ASP A 10 21.69 -16.13 -6.67
CA ASP A 10 22.48 -16.14 -7.90
C ASP A 10 23.91 -15.62 -7.64
N ARG A 11 24.03 -14.53 -6.88
CA ARG A 11 25.34 -13.92 -6.57
C ARG A 11 26.28 -14.84 -5.79
N TYR A 12 25.74 -15.63 -4.88
CA TYR A 12 26.51 -16.47 -3.96
C TYR A 12 26.47 -17.96 -4.33
N ASP A 13 25.87 -18.32 -5.47
CA ASP A 13 25.67 -19.74 -5.87
C ASP A 13 25.13 -20.58 -4.72
N ALA A 14 24.09 -20.10 -4.07
CA ALA A 14 23.58 -20.69 -2.82
C ALA A 14 22.91 -22.04 -3.06
N ARG A 15 23.33 -23.06 -2.30
CA ARG A 15 22.74 -24.40 -2.40
C ARG A 15 21.35 -24.44 -1.78
N THR A 16 20.36 -24.86 -2.54
CA THR A 16 18.95 -24.92 -2.14
C THR A 16 18.50 -26.24 -1.50
N GLY A 17 19.30 -27.30 -1.61
CA GLY A 17 18.93 -28.67 -1.20
C GLY A 17 19.70 -29.24 0.00
N ARG A 18 20.18 -28.37 0.93
CA ARG A 18 21.02 -28.84 2.06
C ARG A 18 20.29 -29.73 3.05
N PHE A 19 19.00 -29.46 3.30
CA PHE A 19 18.16 -30.22 4.24
C PHE A 19 16.95 -30.76 3.47
N ALA A 20 16.71 -32.07 3.62
CA ALA A 20 15.52 -32.70 3.07
C ALA A 20 14.32 -32.42 3.99
N GLY A 21 13.18 -32.11 3.41
CA GLY A 21 11.90 -31.89 4.09
C GLY A 21 10.99 -31.01 3.24
N ASP A 22 9.71 -31.28 3.35
CA ASP A 22 8.68 -30.48 2.72
C ASP A 22 8.18 -29.40 3.68
N LYS A 23 8.07 -28.19 3.21
CA LYS A 23 7.47 -27.09 3.97
C LYS A 23 5.95 -27.28 3.94
N SER A 24 5.38 -27.73 5.06
CA SER A 24 3.93 -27.86 5.21
C SER A 24 3.27 -26.54 5.54
N GLY A 25 1.99 -26.41 5.21
CA GLY A 25 1.21 -25.22 5.52
C GLY A 25 1.56 -23.95 4.70
N THR A 26 2.26 -24.11 3.60
CA THR A 26 2.62 -23.03 2.67
C THR A 26 1.61 -22.89 1.56
N SER A 27 0.38 -22.56 1.87
CA SER A 27 -0.63 -22.22 0.86
C SER A 27 -0.84 -20.70 0.79
N ARG A 28 -1.37 -20.25 -0.33
CA ARG A 28 -1.90 -18.90 -0.43
C ARG A 28 -3.08 -18.79 0.54
N ALA A 29 -3.03 -17.80 1.45
CA ALA A 29 -4.12 -17.56 2.36
C ALA A 29 -5.33 -16.99 1.59
N ASP A 30 -6.48 -17.61 1.74
CA ASP A 30 -7.75 -17.07 1.28
C ASP A 30 -8.20 -15.99 2.28
N ASP A 31 -7.82 -14.74 1.98
CA ASP A 31 -8.08 -13.59 2.84
C ASP A 31 -8.78 -12.51 1.99
N PRO A 32 -10.05 -12.21 2.24
CA PRO A 32 -10.86 -11.33 1.41
C PRO A 32 -10.47 -9.85 1.49
N ASN A 33 -9.41 -9.49 2.22
CA ASN A 33 -8.97 -8.10 2.31
C ASN A 33 -8.55 -7.53 0.94
N PRO A 34 -8.79 -6.22 0.67
CA PRO A 34 -8.53 -5.63 -0.64
C PRO A 34 -7.08 -5.17 -0.84
N PHE A 35 -6.21 -5.26 0.17
CA PHE A 35 -4.92 -4.59 0.20
C PHE A 35 -3.72 -5.53 0.13
N ILE A 36 -3.70 -6.59 0.93
CA ILE A 36 -2.52 -7.42 1.18
C ILE A 36 -2.74 -8.85 0.72
N LEU A 37 -2.02 -9.26 -0.32
CA LEU A 37 -1.92 -10.66 -0.69
C LEU A 37 -0.98 -11.38 0.28
N ARG A 38 -1.39 -12.55 0.77
CA ARG A 38 -0.55 -13.47 1.56
C ARG A 38 -0.33 -14.77 0.77
N ASP A 39 0.84 -14.91 0.17
CA ASP A 39 1.25 -16.11 -0.57
C ASP A 39 2.45 -16.76 0.14
N TYR A 40 2.15 -17.67 1.04
CA TYR A 40 3.17 -18.29 1.86
C TYR A 40 3.99 -19.36 1.14
N GLU A 41 3.65 -19.75 -0.09
CA GLU A 41 4.51 -20.59 -0.92
C GLU A 41 5.84 -19.89 -1.22
N GLN A 42 5.82 -18.56 -1.30
CA GLN A 42 7.00 -17.73 -1.51
C GLN A 42 7.72 -17.33 -0.20
N CYS A 43 7.17 -17.70 0.96
CA CYS A 43 7.70 -17.27 2.24
C CYS A 43 8.95 -18.08 2.63
N ILE A 44 10.05 -17.39 2.97
CA ILE A 44 11.31 -17.99 3.44
C ILE A 44 11.48 -17.95 4.96
N SER A 45 10.43 -17.62 5.69
CA SER A 45 10.43 -17.50 7.16
C SER A 45 11.54 -16.60 7.71
N CYS A 46 11.78 -15.45 7.07
CA CYS A 46 12.80 -14.49 7.50
C CYS A 46 12.34 -13.57 8.65
N TYR A 47 11.07 -13.60 9.02
CA TYR A 47 10.43 -12.87 10.12
C TYR A 47 10.50 -11.33 10.04
N ARG A 48 10.98 -10.74 8.94
CA ARG A 48 11.02 -9.27 8.78
C ARG A 48 9.63 -8.64 8.96
N CYS A 49 8.60 -9.24 8.38
CA CYS A 49 7.21 -8.75 8.49
C CYS A 49 6.68 -8.82 9.93
N VAL A 50 7.01 -9.88 10.67
CA VAL A 50 6.63 -10.02 12.09
C VAL A 50 7.30 -8.92 12.92
N ARG A 51 8.60 -8.72 12.71
CA ARG A 51 9.35 -7.71 13.45
C ARG A 51 8.89 -6.29 13.16
N VAL A 52 8.68 -5.93 11.90
CA VAL A 52 8.20 -4.57 11.57
C VAL A 52 6.79 -4.32 12.13
N CYS A 53 5.91 -5.33 12.12
CA CYS A 53 4.57 -5.23 12.69
C CYS A 53 4.60 -5.04 14.22
N ALA A 54 5.54 -5.71 14.90
CA ALA A 54 5.66 -5.64 16.36
C ALA A 54 6.47 -4.43 16.84
N GLU A 55 7.63 -4.15 16.19
CA GLU A 55 8.62 -3.21 16.71
C GLU A 55 8.42 -1.78 16.20
N GLN A 56 7.85 -1.60 14.99
CA GLN A 56 7.63 -0.28 14.41
C GLN A 56 6.17 0.16 14.47
N GLU A 57 5.24 -0.72 14.07
CA GLU A 57 3.82 -0.39 14.07
C GLU A 57 3.16 -0.60 15.44
N GLY A 58 3.64 -1.57 16.22
CA GLY A 58 3.03 -1.91 17.51
C GLY A 58 1.72 -2.68 17.41
N ASP A 59 1.33 -3.12 16.22
CA ASP A 59 0.05 -3.80 15.97
C ASP A 59 0.06 -5.26 16.45
N TYR A 60 1.20 -5.95 16.35
CA TYR A 60 1.34 -7.38 16.65
C TYR A 60 0.35 -8.28 15.91
N ALA A 61 -0.18 -7.81 14.77
CA ALA A 61 -1.23 -8.48 14.01
C ALA A 61 -0.80 -9.79 13.38
N ILE A 62 0.51 -9.95 13.11
CA ILE A 62 1.10 -11.17 12.55
C ILE A 62 2.22 -11.70 13.45
N SER A 63 2.28 -12.99 13.55
CA SER A 63 3.25 -13.70 14.40
C SER A 63 3.71 -14.99 13.75
N VAL A 64 4.61 -15.72 14.43
CA VAL A 64 5.09 -17.02 14.02
C VAL A 64 4.26 -18.11 14.69
N MET A 65 3.69 -18.99 13.89
CA MET A 65 3.00 -20.19 14.35
C MET A 65 3.82 -21.43 13.98
N ASN A 66 3.76 -22.47 14.83
CA ASN A 66 4.48 -23.73 14.65
C ASN A 66 6.01 -23.57 14.65
N ARG A 67 6.72 -24.61 14.22
CA ARG A 67 8.20 -24.67 14.18
C ARG A 67 8.70 -25.64 13.11
N GLY A 68 10.00 -25.53 12.78
CA GLY A 68 10.62 -26.38 11.77
C GLY A 68 10.01 -26.16 10.38
N PHE A 69 9.73 -27.23 9.66
CA PHE A 69 9.11 -27.17 8.33
C PHE A 69 7.65 -26.71 8.37
N ASP A 70 6.99 -26.80 9.53
CA ASP A 70 5.61 -26.34 9.73
C ASP A 70 5.50 -24.85 10.09
N THR A 71 6.61 -24.15 10.18
CA THR A 71 6.63 -22.73 10.52
C THR A 71 5.83 -21.90 9.54
N GLN A 72 4.87 -21.13 10.05
CA GLN A 72 4.03 -20.21 9.29
C GLN A 72 4.06 -18.81 9.89
N ILE A 73 3.94 -17.81 9.02
CA ILE A 73 3.65 -16.44 9.43
C ILE A 73 2.14 -16.25 9.30
N THR A 74 1.48 -15.95 10.39
CA THR A 74 0.02 -15.88 10.40
C THR A 74 -0.49 -14.85 11.37
N THR A 75 -1.77 -14.55 11.29
CA THR A 75 -2.53 -13.82 12.29
C THR A 75 -2.85 -14.74 13.48
N GLU A 76 -3.43 -14.18 14.52
CA GLU A 76 -3.89 -14.93 15.68
C GLU A 76 -4.78 -16.10 15.26
N PHE A 77 -4.44 -17.31 15.74
CA PHE A 77 -5.11 -18.59 15.43
C PHE A 77 -5.28 -18.90 13.93
N GLY A 78 -4.47 -18.30 13.05
CA GLY A 78 -4.60 -18.53 11.59
C GLY A 78 -5.78 -17.80 10.94
N GLY A 79 -6.33 -16.79 11.60
CA GLY A 79 -7.47 -16.03 11.14
C GLY A 79 -7.19 -15.06 9.97
N LEU A 80 -8.22 -14.27 9.61
CA LEU A 80 -8.12 -13.27 8.56
C LEU A 80 -7.41 -12.00 9.07
N LEU A 81 -6.78 -11.25 8.18
CA LEU A 81 -6.19 -9.95 8.53
C LEU A 81 -7.27 -8.95 8.99
N VAL A 82 -8.45 -9.00 8.39
CA VAL A 82 -9.57 -8.12 8.73
C VAL A 82 -10.14 -8.36 10.13
N ASP A 83 -9.93 -9.55 10.68
CA ASP A 83 -10.40 -9.95 12.02
C ASP A 83 -9.31 -9.83 13.09
N SER A 84 -8.13 -9.36 12.70
CA SER A 84 -6.97 -9.19 13.58
C SER A 84 -6.75 -7.71 13.98
N ALA A 85 -5.72 -7.44 14.77
CA ALA A 85 -5.30 -6.08 15.11
C ALA A 85 -4.65 -5.32 13.94
N CYS A 86 -4.66 -5.85 12.72
CA CYS A 86 -3.99 -5.26 11.56
C CYS A 86 -4.60 -3.91 11.16
N THR A 87 -3.80 -2.85 11.16
CA THR A 87 -4.17 -1.51 10.68
C THR A 87 -4.01 -1.32 9.17
N PHE A 88 -3.57 -2.35 8.44
CA PHE A 88 -3.29 -2.30 7.01
C PHE A 88 -2.25 -1.23 6.62
N CYS A 89 -1.25 -0.98 7.45
CA CYS A 89 -0.19 0.00 7.19
C CYS A 89 0.69 -0.34 5.97
N GLY A 90 0.77 -1.62 5.57
CA GLY A 90 1.55 -2.08 4.42
C GLY A 90 3.05 -2.29 4.68
N GLN A 91 3.55 -2.06 5.89
CA GLN A 91 4.98 -2.22 6.23
C GLN A 91 5.50 -3.65 6.00
N CYS A 92 4.66 -4.64 6.25
CA CYS A 92 5.00 -6.04 6.00
C CYS A 92 5.24 -6.32 4.50
N ILE A 93 4.57 -5.60 3.59
CA ILE A 93 4.78 -5.68 2.14
C ILE A 93 6.14 -5.09 1.78
N GLN A 94 6.45 -3.92 2.32
CA GLN A 94 7.68 -3.17 2.00
C GLN A 94 8.95 -3.93 2.43
N THR A 95 8.86 -4.68 3.52
CA THR A 95 10.00 -5.41 4.08
C THR A 95 10.13 -6.86 3.55
N CYS A 96 9.11 -7.38 2.84
CA CYS A 96 9.11 -8.77 2.36
C CYS A 96 10.10 -8.98 1.20
N PRO A 97 11.17 -9.79 1.36
CA PRO A 97 12.20 -9.93 0.33
C PRO A 97 11.80 -10.84 -0.84
N THR A 98 10.72 -11.61 -0.70
CA THR A 98 10.27 -12.59 -1.71
C THR A 98 8.94 -12.23 -2.35
N GLY A 99 8.22 -11.26 -1.79
CA GLY A 99 6.88 -10.91 -2.25
C GLY A 99 5.79 -11.88 -1.77
N ALA A 100 6.08 -12.72 -0.77
CA ALA A 100 5.07 -13.51 -0.08
C ALA A 100 3.94 -12.65 0.51
N LEU A 101 4.26 -11.42 0.88
CA LEU A 101 3.31 -10.36 1.18
C LEU A 101 3.42 -9.30 0.08
N ALA A 102 2.32 -9.01 -0.60
CA ALA A 102 2.32 -8.11 -1.75
C ALA A 102 1.08 -7.21 -1.79
N ASP A 103 1.23 -6.04 -2.42
CA ASP A 103 0.14 -5.10 -2.67
C ASP A 103 -0.75 -5.62 -3.80
N ILE A 104 -2.01 -5.91 -3.48
CA ILE A 104 -3.00 -6.41 -4.46
C ILE A 104 -3.23 -5.39 -5.57
N LYS A 105 -3.26 -4.09 -5.27
CA LYS A 105 -3.47 -3.04 -6.28
C LYS A 105 -2.29 -2.96 -7.26
N ALA A 106 -1.07 -3.00 -6.73
CA ALA A 106 0.13 -3.03 -7.57
C ALA A 106 0.24 -4.29 -8.42
N LEU A 107 -0.23 -5.44 -7.90
CA LEU A 107 -0.28 -6.68 -8.68
C LEU A 107 -1.28 -6.60 -9.85
N ARG A 108 -2.46 -6.01 -9.64
CA ARG A 108 -3.46 -5.78 -10.70
C ARG A 108 -2.96 -4.86 -11.81
N ALA A 109 -2.00 -4.01 -11.51
CA ALA A 109 -1.41 -3.09 -12.49
C ALA A 109 -0.29 -3.72 -13.35
N LYS A 110 0.07 -5.00 -13.12
CA LYS A 110 1.10 -5.69 -13.91
C LYS A 110 0.73 -5.90 -15.38
N ASP A 111 -0.58 -5.99 -15.67
CA ASP A 111 -1.10 -6.21 -17.03
C ASP A 111 -1.00 -4.96 -17.92
N VAL A 112 -0.53 -3.83 -17.38
CA VAL A 112 -0.30 -2.60 -18.13
C VAL A 112 1.15 -2.62 -18.64
N GLU A 113 1.34 -2.60 -19.94
CA GLU A 113 2.67 -2.72 -20.61
C GLU A 113 3.58 -1.50 -20.45
N GLU A 114 3.01 -0.34 -20.08
CA GLU A 114 3.76 0.90 -19.92
C GLU A 114 4.81 0.83 -18.79
N PRO A 115 5.96 1.49 -18.95
CA PRO A 115 6.97 1.55 -17.88
C PRO A 115 6.41 2.28 -16.64
N VAL A 116 6.85 1.83 -15.47
CA VAL A 116 6.50 2.50 -14.21
C VAL A 116 7.39 3.72 -14.03
N GLU A 117 6.77 4.88 -13.93
CA GLU A 117 7.42 6.12 -13.51
C GLU A 117 7.25 6.32 -12.00
N LYS A 118 8.23 6.99 -11.39
CA LYS A 118 8.25 7.25 -9.95
C LYS A 118 8.43 8.73 -9.68
N THR A 119 7.45 9.34 -9.02
CA THR A 119 7.46 10.77 -8.70
C THR A 119 7.35 10.98 -7.19
N ARG A 120 8.30 11.72 -6.61
CA ARG A 120 8.28 12.11 -5.20
C ARG A 120 7.18 13.14 -4.93
N SER A 121 6.41 12.90 -3.87
CA SER A 121 5.35 13.81 -3.41
C SER A 121 5.15 13.72 -1.89
N ILE A 122 4.17 14.46 -1.40
CA ILE A 122 3.72 14.41 0.00
C ILE A 122 2.31 13.82 0.06
N CYS A 123 2.06 12.99 1.04
CA CYS A 123 0.74 12.40 1.29
C CYS A 123 -0.31 13.48 1.56
N PRO A 124 -1.47 13.46 0.89
CA PRO A 124 -2.46 14.54 0.98
C PRO A 124 -3.42 14.42 2.16
N TYR A 125 -3.30 13.39 3.03
CA TYR A 125 -4.36 13.05 3.97
C TYR A 125 -4.30 13.80 5.30
N CYS A 126 -3.14 13.95 5.90
CA CYS A 126 -3.04 14.58 7.22
C CYS A 126 -1.77 15.42 7.36
N GLY A 127 -1.68 16.15 8.48
CA GLY A 127 -0.58 17.08 8.77
C GLY A 127 0.77 16.43 9.12
N VAL A 128 0.88 15.09 9.15
CA VAL A 128 2.17 14.42 9.33
C VAL A 128 3.13 14.73 8.20
N GLY A 129 2.62 14.90 6.96
CA GLY A 129 3.45 15.26 5.82
C GLY A 129 4.35 14.13 5.32
N CYS A 130 3.88 12.88 5.39
CA CYS A 130 4.63 11.71 4.93
C CYS A 130 5.09 11.88 3.49
N ALA A 131 6.38 11.71 3.24
CA ALA A 131 6.94 11.68 1.89
C ALA A 131 6.60 10.34 1.23
N VAL A 132 6.08 10.41 0.02
CA VAL A 132 5.65 9.25 -0.77
C VAL A 132 6.26 9.29 -2.16
N ASP A 133 6.49 8.12 -2.72
CA ASP A 133 6.80 7.94 -4.13
C ASP A 133 5.56 7.42 -4.85
N ILE A 134 4.97 8.24 -5.69
CA ILE A 134 3.81 7.90 -6.50
C ILE A 134 4.30 7.13 -7.73
N MET A 135 3.77 5.94 -7.91
CA MET A 135 4.08 5.08 -9.05
C MET A 135 2.98 5.20 -10.10
N THR A 136 3.34 5.63 -11.30
CA THR A 136 2.41 5.81 -12.41
C THR A 136 2.78 4.94 -13.60
N LYS A 137 1.76 4.58 -14.38
CA LYS A 137 1.89 4.04 -15.73
C LYS A 137 1.01 4.92 -16.63
N GLY A 138 1.66 5.69 -17.51
CA GLY A 138 0.97 6.79 -18.21
C GLY A 138 0.29 7.72 -17.20
N ASP A 139 -0.95 8.08 -17.46
CA ASP A 139 -1.75 8.97 -16.60
C ASP A 139 -2.36 8.28 -15.35
N ARG A 140 -2.01 7.00 -15.09
CA ARG A 140 -2.67 6.23 -14.03
C ARG A 140 -1.74 5.95 -12.88
N ILE A 141 -2.19 6.26 -11.65
CA ILE A 141 -1.52 5.83 -10.42
C ILE A 141 -1.76 4.32 -10.23
N VAL A 142 -0.68 3.56 -10.13
CA VAL A 142 -0.70 2.10 -9.96
C VAL A 142 -0.25 1.65 -8.57
N GLY A 143 0.33 2.56 -7.79
CA GLY A 143 0.75 2.26 -6.44
C GLY A 143 1.38 3.47 -5.75
N ILE A 144 1.51 3.39 -4.45
CA ILE A 144 2.25 4.33 -3.61
C ILE A 144 3.30 3.54 -2.83
N GLN A 145 4.48 4.08 -2.73
CA GLN A 145 5.53 3.56 -1.85
C GLN A 145 5.94 4.64 -0.85
N PRO A 146 6.27 4.28 0.39
CA PRO A 146 6.86 5.24 1.31
C PRO A 146 8.25 5.67 0.81
N ALA A 147 8.57 6.93 0.96
CA ALA A 147 9.92 7.41 0.74
C ALA A 147 10.79 7.04 1.95
N MET A 148 11.83 6.23 1.73
CA MET A 148 12.70 5.74 2.79
C MET A 148 13.51 6.84 3.48
N ASP A 149 13.76 7.94 2.76
CA ASP A 149 14.46 9.14 3.22
C ASP A 149 13.51 10.28 3.63
N GLY A 150 12.23 9.99 3.76
CA GLY A 150 11.22 10.97 4.19
C GLY A 150 11.39 11.36 5.67
N PRO A 151 11.64 12.63 6.00
CA PRO A 151 11.99 13.03 7.36
C PRO A 151 10.86 12.89 8.37
N ALA A 152 9.60 12.82 7.90
CA ALA A 152 8.44 12.72 8.76
C ALA A 152 7.97 11.27 8.98
N ASN A 153 8.34 10.36 8.07
CA ASN A 153 7.78 9.01 8.06
C ASN A 153 8.81 7.89 7.92
N GLU A 154 10.08 8.20 7.61
CA GLU A 154 11.21 7.26 7.59
C GLU A 154 10.87 5.89 6.96
N GLY A 155 10.15 5.91 5.83
CA GLY A 155 9.73 4.69 5.14
C GLY A 155 8.44 4.04 5.65
N ALA A 156 7.71 4.65 6.58
CA ALA A 156 6.42 4.17 7.07
C ALA A 156 5.24 4.91 6.43
N LEU A 157 4.11 4.24 6.27
CA LEU A 157 2.82 4.83 5.88
C LEU A 157 1.68 4.18 6.65
N CYS A 158 0.59 4.89 6.82
CA CYS A 158 -0.67 4.28 7.26
C CYS A 158 -1.48 3.77 6.05
N VAL A 159 -2.56 3.04 6.30
CA VAL A 159 -3.44 2.48 5.27
C VAL A 159 -3.87 3.52 4.22
N LYS A 160 -4.15 4.75 4.63
CA LYS A 160 -4.57 5.82 3.71
C LYS A 160 -3.44 6.23 2.77
N GLY A 161 -2.24 6.47 3.30
CA GLY A 161 -1.07 6.82 2.51
C GLY A 161 -0.66 5.72 1.54
N GLN A 162 -0.74 4.47 1.97
CA GLN A 162 -0.32 3.32 1.17
C GLN A 162 -1.34 2.94 0.08
N PHE A 163 -2.64 2.92 0.40
CA PHE A 163 -3.64 2.28 -0.47
C PHE A 163 -4.76 3.18 -0.96
N ALA A 164 -5.00 4.35 -0.37
CA ALA A 164 -6.20 5.13 -0.65
C ALA A 164 -6.02 6.18 -1.75
N PHE A 165 -5.46 5.79 -2.90
CA PHE A 165 -5.26 6.68 -4.05
C PHE A 165 -6.34 6.58 -5.14
N ASP A 166 -7.32 5.69 -4.98
CA ASP A 166 -8.37 5.45 -5.99
C ASP A 166 -9.22 6.70 -6.28
N PHE A 167 -9.34 7.60 -5.30
CA PHE A 167 -10.12 8.83 -5.47
C PHE A 167 -9.59 9.72 -6.61
N VAL A 168 -8.31 9.62 -6.95
CA VAL A 168 -7.71 10.42 -8.04
C VAL A 168 -8.35 10.11 -9.39
N HIS A 169 -8.67 8.83 -9.61
CA HIS A 169 -9.23 8.34 -10.87
C HIS A 169 -10.71 7.96 -10.77
N HIS A 170 -11.37 8.27 -9.63
CA HIS A 170 -12.77 7.93 -9.44
C HIS A 170 -13.64 8.67 -10.47
N PRO A 171 -14.62 7.99 -11.11
CA PRO A 171 -15.49 8.62 -12.11
C PRO A 171 -16.29 9.80 -11.56
N ASP A 172 -16.68 9.76 -10.28
CA ASP A 172 -17.44 10.84 -9.62
C ASP A 172 -16.56 11.99 -9.14
N ARG A 173 -15.24 11.93 -9.37
CA ARG A 173 -14.35 13.05 -9.01
C ARG A 173 -14.70 14.28 -9.82
N LEU A 174 -15.00 15.38 -9.12
CA LEU A 174 -15.24 16.69 -9.75
C LEU A 174 -13.95 17.18 -10.43
N LYS A 175 -14.05 17.51 -11.71
CA LYS A 175 -12.93 18.01 -12.54
C LYS A 175 -13.11 19.48 -12.93
N THR A 176 -14.29 20.02 -12.71
CA THR A 176 -14.66 21.41 -12.96
C THR A 176 -15.34 21.97 -11.72
N PRO A 177 -15.25 23.28 -11.47
CA PRO A 177 -16.01 23.90 -10.39
C PRO A 177 -17.52 23.87 -10.66
N PHE A 178 -18.29 23.92 -9.61
CA PHE A 178 -19.75 24.06 -9.66
C PHE A 178 -20.16 25.28 -8.86
N VAL A 179 -21.08 26.07 -9.41
CA VAL A 179 -21.69 27.19 -8.72
C VAL A 179 -23.20 26.99 -8.57
N ARG A 180 -23.76 27.55 -7.53
CA ARG A 180 -25.21 27.50 -7.30
C ARG A 180 -25.91 28.54 -8.14
N ASN A 181 -26.83 28.13 -9.01
CA ASN A 181 -27.69 29.02 -9.82
C ASN A 181 -28.82 29.66 -8.97
N ASP A 182 -29.62 30.49 -9.57
CA ASP A 182 -30.73 31.21 -8.92
C ASP A 182 -31.85 30.27 -8.42
N HIS A 183 -31.92 29.05 -8.96
CA HIS A 183 -32.83 28.00 -8.51
C HIS A 183 -32.23 27.11 -7.40
N GLY A 184 -31.05 27.46 -6.88
CA GLY A 184 -30.38 26.71 -5.81
C GLY A 184 -29.69 25.41 -6.25
N GLN A 185 -29.60 25.13 -7.56
CA GLN A 185 -28.97 23.93 -8.11
C GLN A 185 -27.47 24.19 -8.40
N LEU A 186 -26.63 23.19 -8.13
CA LEU A 186 -25.24 23.24 -8.52
C LEU A 186 -25.09 22.92 -10.01
N VAL A 187 -24.54 23.84 -10.77
CA VAL A 187 -24.27 23.72 -12.22
C VAL A 187 -22.79 23.90 -12.50
N PRO A 188 -22.22 23.23 -13.53
CA PRO A 188 -20.84 23.43 -13.94
C PRO A 188 -20.58 24.90 -14.28
N ALA A 189 -19.41 25.41 -13.87
CA ALA A 189 -18.99 26.77 -14.08
C ALA A 189 -17.52 26.84 -14.52
N SER A 190 -17.09 28.00 -15.04
CA SER A 190 -15.67 28.28 -15.23
C SER A 190 -14.98 28.56 -13.89
N TRP A 191 -13.64 28.43 -13.87
CA TRP A 191 -12.86 28.81 -12.69
C TRP A 191 -13.01 30.29 -12.34
N ASP A 192 -13.05 31.17 -13.33
CA ASP A 192 -13.20 32.60 -13.12
C ASP A 192 -14.57 32.93 -12.46
N GLU A 193 -15.65 32.38 -13.00
CA GLU A 193 -16.98 32.53 -12.40
C GLU A 193 -17.06 32.00 -10.97
N ALA A 194 -16.48 30.83 -10.71
CA ALA A 194 -16.49 30.24 -9.38
C ALA A 194 -15.69 31.05 -8.37
N LEU A 195 -14.51 31.53 -8.76
CA LEU A 195 -13.65 32.38 -7.93
C LEU A 195 -14.27 33.74 -7.65
N ASP A 196 -14.86 34.41 -8.67
CA ASP A 196 -15.56 35.69 -8.50
C ASP A 196 -16.73 35.57 -7.53
N LYS A 197 -17.53 34.49 -7.67
CA LYS A 197 -18.65 34.23 -6.77
C LYS A 197 -18.19 33.94 -5.34
N ALA A 198 -17.11 33.17 -5.17
CA ALA A 198 -16.53 32.91 -3.86
C ALA A 198 -15.99 34.19 -3.21
N ALA A 199 -15.25 35.01 -3.98
CA ALA A 199 -14.71 36.29 -3.51
C ALA A 199 -15.81 37.25 -3.09
N ALA A 200 -16.84 37.40 -3.94
CA ALA A 200 -18.00 38.26 -3.61
C ALA A 200 -18.74 37.80 -2.34
N GLY A 201 -18.91 36.50 -2.16
CA GLY A 201 -19.51 35.92 -0.94
C GLY A 201 -18.68 36.19 0.33
N LEU A 202 -17.37 36.07 0.24
CA LEU A 202 -16.46 36.36 1.36
C LEU A 202 -16.45 37.86 1.70
N LEU A 203 -16.39 38.76 0.70
CA LEU A 203 -16.41 40.20 0.89
C LEU A 203 -17.73 40.71 1.49
N ALA A 204 -18.83 40.02 1.23
CA ALA A 204 -20.14 40.37 1.79
C ALA A 204 -20.29 40.02 3.29
N THR A 205 -19.33 39.23 3.85
CA THR A 205 -19.33 38.83 5.27
C THR A 205 -18.35 39.62 6.15
N VAL A 206 -17.55 40.50 5.54
CA VAL A 206 -16.62 41.41 6.19
C VAL A 206 -17.24 42.79 6.31
#